data_4d22ee31d0cbb6049b0f0e37ac1c2fc0
#
_entry.id   4d22ee31d0cbb6049b0f0e37ac1c2fc0
#
_cell.length_a   1.000
_cell.length_b   1.000
_cell.length_c   1.000
_cell.angle_alpha   90.00
_cell.angle_beta   90.00
_cell.angle_gamma   90.00
#
_symmetry.space_group_name_H-M   'P 1'
#
loop_
_entity.id
_entity.type
_entity.pdbx_description
1 polymer ?
#
loop_
_entity_poly.entity_id
_entity_poly.type
_entity_poly.pdbx_seq_one_letter_code
_entity_poly.pdbx_strand_id
1 'polypeptide(L)'
;MDSFSSSDMIAICQRARPEILAMAGYVSARSLQLPGSKMVFLDANECAFEPFVGANGLSRYLAQQPAQLVDAFCRWLDVSSRNLTITRGADEAIDCLMRAFCIPAVDNVVICPPTFAMYAQSAMLQGVAVRSAMLDSNFGLELAAIEKAVDANTKMIFVCSPNNPTANIMDAGAIQKLCEIYADAALIVVDET
;
A
#
# COMPACT_ATOMS: atom_id res chain seq x y z
N MET A 1 -2.06 21.55 1.58
CA MET A 1 -1.48 20.21 1.37
C MET A 1 -0.57 20.35 0.17
N ASP A 2 0.74 20.41 0.43
CA ASP A 2 1.71 20.50 -0.65
C ASP A 2 1.71 19.19 -1.42
N SER A 3 1.48 19.28 -2.73
CA SER A 3 1.48 18.13 -3.62
C SER A 3 2.88 17.49 -3.63
N PHE A 4 2.99 16.24 -3.27
CA PHE A 4 4.22 15.46 -3.47
C PHE A 4 4.73 15.65 -4.90
N SER A 5 6.00 16.03 -5.03
CA SER A 5 6.61 16.23 -6.34
C SER A 5 6.84 14.86 -7.02
N SER A 6 6.98 14.88 -8.35
CA SER A 6 7.34 13.66 -9.08
C SER A 6 8.71 13.10 -8.66
N SER A 7 9.60 13.95 -8.12
CA SER A 7 10.90 13.54 -7.56
C SER A 7 10.75 12.74 -6.26
N ASP A 8 9.80 13.10 -5.39
CA ASP A 8 9.58 12.41 -4.11
C ASP A 8 9.01 11.01 -4.33
N MET A 9 8.13 10.84 -5.31
CA MET A 9 7.60 9.52 -5.69
C MET A 9 8.70 8.58 -6.22
N ILE A 10 9.61 9.09 -7.05
CA ILE A 10 10.75 8.32 -7.55
C ILE A 10 11.63 7.87 -6.38
N ALA A 11 11.89 8.76 -5.41
CA ALA A 11 12.67 8.46 -4.22
C ALA A 11 12.03 7.34 -3.37
N ILE A 12 10.71 7.36 -3.15
CA ILE A 12 10.00 6.32 -2.41
C ILE A 12 10.07 4.97 -3.15
N CYS A 13 9.81 4.95 -4.46
CA CYS A 13 9.88 3.71 -5.25
C CYS A 13 11.28 3.08 -5.23
N GLN A 14 12.34 3.87 -5.21
CA GLN A 14 13.72 3.38 -5.14
C GLN A 14 14.06 2.67 -3.83
N ARG A 15 13.23 2.78 -2.81
CA ARG A 15 13.38 2.09 -1.51
C ARG A 15 12.80 0.68 -1.50
N ALA A 16 12.11 0.29 -2.58
CA ALA A 16 11.66 -1.08 -2.75
C ALA A 16 12.86 -2.05 -2.81
N ARG A 17 12.58 -3.31 -2.49
CA ARG A 17 13.58 -4.37 -2.54
C ARG A 17 14.29 -4.41 -3.90
N PRO A 18 15.62 -4.66 -3.94
CA PRO A 18 16.36 -4.69 -5.19
C PRO A 18 15.78 -5.64 -6.24
N GLU A 19 15.26 -6.80 -5.81
CA GLU A 19 14.63 -7.77 -6.70
C GLU A 19 13.35 -7.22 -7.33
N ILE A 20 12.57 -6.42 -6.59
CA ILE A 20 11.35 -5.78 -7.08
C ILE A 20 11.72 -4.68 -8.10
N LEU A 21 12.75 -3.89 -7.80
CA LEU A 21 13.24 -2.85 -8.73
C LEU A 21 13.80 -3.44 -10.03
N ALA A 22 14.40 -4.64 -9.95
CA ALA A 22 14.95 -5.33 -11.11
C ALA A 22 13.89 -6.06 -11.95
N MET A 23 12.67 -6.24 -11.43
CA MET A 23 11.60 -6.93 -12.15
C MET A 23 11.10 -6.11 -13.33
N ALA A 24 11.06 -6.71 -14.52
CA ALA A 24 10.25 -6.18 -15.60
C ALA A 24 8.76 -6.34 -15.25
N GLY A 25 7.99 -5.27 -15.43
CA GLY A 25 6.54 -5.34 -15.25
C GLY A 25 5.92 -6.40 -16.18
N TYR A 26 4.94 -7.14 -15.69
CA TYR A 26 4.21 -8.09 -16.52
C TYR A 26 3.44 -7.34 -17.63
N VAL A 27 3.71 -7.68 -18.87
CA VAL A 27 3.00 -7.15 -20.04
C VAL A 27 1.98 -8.20 -20.49
N SER A 28 0.70 -7.93 -20.23
CA SER A 28 -0.38 -8.83 -20.68
C SER A 28 -0.65 -8.65 -22.17
N ALA A 29 -1.19 -9.69 -22.84
CA ALA A 29 -1.64 -9.57 -24.22
C ALA A 29 -2.68 -8.44 -24.41
N ARG A 30 -3.46 -8.15 -23.37
CA ARG A 30 -4.42 -7.03 -23.35
C ARG A 30 -3.77 -5.65 -23.39
N SER A 31 -2.62 -5.46 -22.73
CA SER A 31 -1.90 -4.18 -22.71
C SER A 31 -1.24 -3.85 -24.05
N LEU A 32 -1.09 -4.82 -24.96
CA LEU A 32 -0.54 -4.64 -26.30
C LEU A 32 -1.59 -4.23 -27.35
N GLN A 33 -2.85 -4.05 -26.95
CA GLN A 33 -3.93 -3.74 -27.89
C GLN A 33 -3.86 -2.32 -28.41
N LEU A 34 -4.09 -2.17 -29.73
CA LEU A 34 -4.35 -0.88 -30.33
C LEU A 34 -5.81 -0.46 -30.06
N PRO A 35 -6.07 0.76 -29.60
CA PRO A 35 -7.43 1.27 -29.40
C PRO A 35 -8.24 1.17 -30.69
N GLY A 36 -9.48 0.65 -30.60
CA GLY A 36 -10.39 0.56 -31.73
C GLY A 36 -10.26 -0.69 -32.61
N SER A 37 -9.35 -1.61 -32.33
CA SER A 37 -9.27 -2.88 -33.09
C SER A 37 -10.43 -3.81 -32.73
N LYS A 38 -11.15 -4.31 -33.76
CA LYS A 38 -12.14 -5.40 -33.60
C LYS A 38 -11.41 -6.73 -33.59
N MET A 39 -10.83 -7.08 -32.43
CA MET A 39 -10.12 -8.35 -32.28
C MET A 39 -10.98 -9.36 -31.53
N VAL A 40 -10.92 -10.62 -31.96
CA VAL A 40 -11.44 -11.76 -31.21
C VAL A 40 -10.30 -12.35 -30.40
N PHE A 41 -10.44 -12.34 -29.09
CA PHE A 41 -9.41 -12.84 -28.18
C PHE A 41 -9.58 -14.33 -27.90
N LEU A 42 -8.55 -15.12 -28.18
CA LEU A 42 -8.51 -16.57 -27.97
C LEU A 42 -7.25 -16.98 -27.15
N ASP A 43 -6.61 -16.02 -26.52
CA ASP A 43 -5.27 -16.12 -25.94
C ASP A 43 -5.25 -16.26 -24.40
N ALA A 44 -6.37 -16.06 -23.72
CA ALA A 44 -6.43 -15.97 -22.26
C ALA A 44 -7.46 -16.89 -21.60
N ASN A 45 -8.03 -17.86 -22.37
CA ASN A 45 -9.06 -18.77 -21.90
C ASN A 45 -10.24 -18.07 -21.17
N GLU A 46 -10.63 -16.92 -21.69
CA GLU A 46 -11.76 -16.15 -21.17
C GLU A 46 -13.09 -16.83 -21.46
N CYS A 47 -14.06 -16.68 -20.56
CA CYS A 47 -15.40 -17.18 -20.78
C CYS A 47 -16.06 -16.46 -21.97
N ALA A 48 -16.69 -17.24 -22.89
CA ALA A 48 -17.32 -16.67 -24.07
C ALA A 48 -18.63 -15.89 -23.77
N PHE A 49 -19.18 -16.08 -22.59
CA PHE A 49 -20.42 -15.44 -22.13
C PHE A 49 -20.24 -14.85 -20.73
N GLU A 50 -21.05 -13.85 -20.42
CA GLU A 50 -21.03 -13.23 -19.10
C GLU A 50 -21.55 -14.19 -18.01
N PRO A 51 -20.97 -14.18 -16.81
CA PRO A 51 -21.29 -15.12 -15.73
C PRO A 51 -22.74 -14.99 -15.23
N PHE A 52 -23.31 -13.80 -15.33
CA PHE A 52 -24.72 -13.52 -14.98
C PHE A 52 -25.21 -12.27 -15.71
N VAL A 53 -26.53 -12.08 -15.73
CA VAL A 53 -27.17 -10.92 -16.35
C VAL A 53 -26.71 -9.63 -15.68
N GLY A 54 -26.18 -8.69 -16.44
CA GLY A 54 -25.66 -7.41 -15.95
C GLY A 54 -24.17 -7.43 -15.55
N ALA A 55 -23.48 -8.53 -15.76
CA ALA A 55 -22.04 -8.64 -15.42
C ALA A 55 -21.12 -7.71 -16.27
N ASN A 56 -21.54 -7.30 -17.44
CA ASN A 56 -20.93 -6.28 -18.31
C ASN A 56 -19.38 -6.30 -18.37
N GLY A 57 -18.82 -7.33 -18.99
CA GLY A 57 -17.36 -7.44 -19.19
C GLY A 57 -16.60 -8.13 -18.08
N LEU A 58 -17.26 -8.66 -17.04
CA LEU A 58 -16.57 -9.42 -15.97
C LEU A 58 -15.97 -10.74 -16.45
N SER A 59 -16.36 -11.24 -17.62
CA SER A 59 -15.76 -12.41 -18.27
C SER A 59 -14.39 -12.13 -18.91
N ARG A 60 -13.94 -10.86 -18.90
CA ARG A 60 -12.72 -10.42 -19.57
C ARG A 60 -11.63 -10.01 -18.60
N TYR A 61 -10.38 -10.35 -18.92
CA TYR A 61 -9.23 -9.82 -18.21
C TYR A 61 -9.09 -8.32 -18.45
N LEU A 62 -8.71 -7.63 -17.40
CA LEU A 62 -8.33 -6.22 -17.48
C LEU A 62 -6.89 -6.09 -18.00
N ALA A 63 -6.62 -5.09 -18.83
CA ALA A 63 -5.25 -4.79 -19.25
C ALA A 63 -4.41 -4.23 -18.09
N GLN A 64 -5.07 -3.48 -17.22
CA GLN A 64 -4.50 -2.84 -16.03
C GLN A 64 -5.57 -2.79 -14.94
N GLN A 65 -5.40 -1.96 -13.92
CA GLN A 65 -6.45 -1.70 -12.93
C GLN A 65 -7.70 -1.11 -13.60
N PRO A 66 -8.92 -1.30 -13.01
CA PRO A 66 -10.17 -0.84 -13.61
C PRO A 66 -10.18 0.69 -13.81
N ALA A 67 -10.01 1.17 -15.04
CA ALA A 67 -9.82 2.59 -15.33
C ALA A 67 -10.94 3.47 -14.75
N GLN A 68 -12.20 3.07 -14.91
CA GLN A 68 -13.36 3.84 -14.39
C GLN A 68 -13.30 3.98 -12.86
N LEU A 69 -12.86 2.95 -12.14
CA LEU A 69 -12.73 2.97 -10.68
C LEU A 69 -11.55 3.85 -10.27
N VAL A 70 -10.40 3.69 -10.92
CA VAL A 70 -9.22 4.53 -10.70
C VAL A 70 -9.56 6.01 -10.91
N ASP A 71 -10.22 6.35 -12.04
CA ASP A 71 -10.61 7.72 -12.33
C ASP A 71 -11.60 8.30 -11.31
N ALA A 72 -12.52 7.47 -10.80
CA ALA A 72 -13.47 7.90 -9.77
C ALA A 72 -12.76 8.22 -8.46
N PHE A 73 -11.84 7.37 -8.01
CA PHE A 73 -11.04 7.60 -6.80
C PHE A 73 -10.08 8.78 -6.96
N CYS A 74 -9.42 8.93 -8.11
CA CYS A 74 -8.56 10.07 -8.38
C CYS A 74 -9.31 11.41 -8.26
N ARG A 75 -10.53 11.48 -8.80
CA ARG A 75 -11.37 12.68 -8.66
C ARG A 75 -11.83 12.92 -7.22
N TRP A 76 -12.19 11.86 -6.50
CA TRP A 76 -12.67 11.97 -5.14
C TRP A 76 -11.57 12.41 -4.17
N LEU A 77 -10.36 11.85 -4.32
CA LEU A 77 -9.22 12.11 -3.45
C LEU A 77 -8.33 13.26 -3.92
N ASP A 78 -8.61 13.82 -5.11
CA ASP A 78 -7.77 14.85 -5.76
C ASP A 78 -6.32 14.41 -5.93
N VAL A 79 -6.11 13.17 -6.39
CA VAL A 79 -4.77 12.60 -6.61
C VAL A 79 -4.58 12.14 -8.05
N SER A 80 -3.32 12.08 -8.48
CA SER A 80 -2.95 11.49 -9.77
C SER A 80 -3.10 9.97 -9.74
N SER A 81 -3.48 9.36 -10.87
CA SER A 81 -3.53 7.90 -11.01
C SER A 81 -2.18 7.21 -10.77
N ARG A 82 -1.07 7.93 -10.85
CA ARG A 82 0.26 7.42 -10.51
C ARG A 82 0.45 7.23 -9.00
N ASN A 83 -0.36 7.93 -8.20
CA ASN A 83 -0.31 7.91 -6.73
C ASN A 83 -1.41 7.03 -6.14
N LEU A 84 -2.11 6.27 -6.98
CA LEU A 84 -3.24 5.45 -6.57
C LEU A 84 -3.08 4.02 -7.03
N THR A 85 -3.30 3.09 -6.11
CA THR A 85 -3.41 1.66 -6.41
C THR A 85 -4.68 1.14 -5.76
N ILE A 86 -5.53 0.48 -6.55
CA ILE A 86 -6.74 -0.17 -6.07
C ILE A 86 -6.41 -1.59 -5.63
N THR A 87 -6.83 -1.94 -4.43
CA THR A 87 -6.62 -3.26 -3.83
C THR A 87 -7.95 -3.84 -3.32
N ARG A 88 -7.96 -5.12 -3.00
CA ARG A 88 -9.10 -5.81 -2.38
C ARG A 88 -9.13 -5.54 -0.87
N GLY A 89 -9.32 -4.28 -0.51
CA GLY A 89 -9.26 -3.79 0.86
C GLY A 89 -7.84 -3.46 1.33
N ALA A 90 -7.73 -2.91 2.55
CA ALA A 90 -6.47 -2.49 3.15
C ALA A 90 -5.51 -3.67 3.40
N ASP A 91 -6.02 -4.85 3.71
CA ASP A 91 -5.20 -6.04 3.98
C ASP A 91 -4.31 -6.41 2.78
N GLU A 92 -4.84 -6.34 1.55
CA GLU A 92 -4.02 -6.57 0.35
C GLU A 92 -2.99 -5.46 0.15
N ALA A 93 -3.34 -4.20 0.45
CA ALA A 93 -2.39 -3.10 0.38
C ALA A 93 -1.23 -3.28 1.37
N ILE A 94 -1.53 -3.69 2.62
CA ILE A 94 -0.54 -3.99 3.66
C ILE A 94 0.39 -5.12 3.20
N ASP A 95 -0.17 -6.22 2.67
CA ASP A 95 0.61 -7.36 2.16
C ASP A 95 1.52 -6.94 0.99
N CYS A 96 0.99 -6.17 0.04
CA CYS A 96 1.77 -5.65 -1.09
C CYS A 96 2.92 -4.75 -0.63
N LEU A 97 2.69 -3.86 0.33
CA LEU A 97 3.74 -3.00 0.90
C LEU A 97 4.84 -3.84 1.57
N MET A 98 4.45 -4.83 2.39
CA MET A 98 5.43 -5.73 3.03
C MET A 98 6.30 -6.43 1.98
N ARG A 99 5.69 -7.01 0.94
CA ARG A 99 6.41 -7.71 -0.14
C ARG A 99 7.31 -6.79 -0.95
N ALA A 100 6.89 -5.56 -1.16
CA ALA A 100 7.64 -4.62 -1.98
C ALA A 100 8.85 -4.04 -1.27
N PHE A 101 8.76 -3.80 0.05
CA PHE A 101 9.74 -3.00 0.77
C PHE A 101 10.55 -3.76 1.82
N CYS A 102 10.06 -4.91 2.33
CA CYS A 102 10.74 -5.63 3.40
C CYS A 102 11.43 -6.92 2.90
N ILE A 103 12.70 -7.07 3.22
CA ILE A 103 13.48 -8.30 2.99
C ILE A 103 13.22 -9.25 4.18
N PRO A 104 12.66 -10.46 3.95
CA PRO A 104 12.43 -11.44 5.00
C PRO A 104 13.69 -11.76 5.80
N ALA A 105 13.55 -11.95 7.11
CA ALA A 105 14.62 -12.27 8.07
C ALA A 105 15.70 -11.18 8.22
N VAL A 106 15.58 -10.04 7.52
CA VAL A 106 16.51 -8.91 7.59
C VAL A 106 15.81 -7.67 8.16
N ASP A 107 14.69 -7.31 7.53
CA ASP A 107 13.99 -6.07 7.83
C ASP A 107 12.92 -6.23 8.91
N ASN A 108 12.50 -5.11 9.46
CA ASN A 108 11.42 -5.06 10.43
C ASN A 108 10.45 -3.90 10.15
N VAL A 109 9.30 -4.00 10.79
CA VAL A 109 8.28 -2.94 10.81
C VAL A 109 7.96 -2.56 12.25
N VAL A 110 7.59 -1.31 12.46
CA VAL A 110 7.11 -0.80 13.75
C VAL A 110 5.59 -0.72 13.71
N ILE A 111 4.94 -1.21 14.76
CA ILE A 111 3.51 -1.07 15.01
C ILE A 111 3.28 -0.38 16.36
N CYS A 112 2.11 0.25 16.56
CA CYS A 112 1.79 1.01 17.77
C CYS A 112 0.62 0.38 18.55
N PRO A 113 0.86 -0.72 19.32
CA PRO A 113 -0.20 -1.39 20.07
C PRO A 113 -0.75 -0.50 21.24
N PRO A 114 -2.09 -0.71 21.58
CA PRO A 114 -3.03 -1.59 20.93
C PRO A 114 -3.46 -1.03 19.56
N THR A 115 -3.37 -1.85 18.49
CA THR A 115 -3.67 -1.45 17.13
C THR A 115 -4.16 -2.65 16.30
N PHE A 116 -4.49 -2.43 15.04
CA PHE A 116 -4.99 -3.46 14.14
C PHE A 116 -3.99 -4.61 13.96
N ALA A 117 -4.47 -5.84 14.20
CA ALA A 117 -3.60 -7.01 14.30
C ALA A 117 -2.96 -7.45 12.97
N MET A 118 -3.56 -7.08 11.84
CA MET A 118 -3.09 -7.54 10.52
C MET A 118 -1.71 -7.04 10.15
N TYR A 119 -1.26 -5.92 10.70
CA TYR A 119 0.12 -5.45 10.48
C TYR A 119 1.14 -6.49 10.96
N ALA A 120 0.95 -6.98 12.18
CA ALA A 120 1.81 -8.03 12.75
C ALA A 120 1.65 -9.36 12.02
N GLN A 121 0.42 -9.75 11.67
CA GLN A 121 0.17 -11.01 10.97
C GLN A 121 0.79 -11.02 9.58
N SER A 122 0.62 -9.95 8.79
CA SER A 122 1.21 -9.82 7.46
C SER A 122 2.75 -9.85 7.51
N ALA A 123 3.34 -9.16 8.50
CA ALA A 123 4.78 -9.21 8.71
C ALA A 123 5.26 -10.64 9.03
N MET A 124 4.61 -11.31 9.97
CA MET A 124 4.95 -12.69 10.36
C MET A 124 4.82 -13.68 9.20
N LEU A 125 3.76 -13.59 8.40
CA LEU A 125 3.56 -14.44 7.21
C LEU A 125 4.71 -14.32 6.21
N GLN A 126 5.37 -13.17 6.16
CA GLN A 126 6.48 -12.90 5.25
C GLN A 126 7.86 -13.03 5.91
N GLY A 127 7.92 -13.44 7.18
CA GLY A 127 9.17 -13.56 7.91
C GLY A 127 9.84 -12.21 8.21
N VAL A 128 9.05 -11.13 8.27
CA VAL A 128 9.48 -9.78 8.64
C VAL A 128 9.32 -9.60 10.15
N ALA A 129 10.32 -9.08 10.82
CA ALA A 129 10.26 -8.86 12.26
C ALA A 129 9.30 -7.70 12.60
N VAL A 130 8.64 -7.82 13.77
CA VAL A 130 7.73 -6.78 14.28
C VAL A 130 8.31 -6.19 15.54
N ARG A 131 8.39 -4.87 15.60
CA ARG A 131 8.79 -4.09 16.77
C ARG A 131 7.60 -3.26 17.26
N SER A 132 7.37 -3.26 18.54
CA SER A 132 6.22 -2.59 19.16
C SER A 132 6.65 -1.30 19.85
N ALA A 133 5.98 -0.21 19.52
CA ALA A 133 6.03 1.06 20.23
C ALA A 133 4.64 1.31 20.82
N MET A 134 4.48 1.04 22.12
CA MET A 134 3.16 1.17 22.77
C MET A 134 2.64 2.60 22.67
N LEU A 135 1.34 2.74 22.41
CA LEU A 135 0.62 4.00 22.53
C LEU A 135 0.70 4.52 23.99
N ASP A 136 0.53 5.81 24.17
CA ASP A 136 0.47 6.42 25.50
C ASP A 136 -0.81 6.05 26.28
N SER A 137 -0.96 6.56 27.50
CA SER A 137 -2.12 6.28 28.36
C SER A 137 -3.46 6.78 27.80
N ASN A 138 -3.43 7.68 26.84
CA ASN A 138 -4.60 8.23 26.13
C ASN A 138 -4.76 7.65 24.73
N PHE A 139 -4.03 6.59 24.41
CA PHE A 139 -3.96 5.96 23.10
C PHE A 139 -3.44 6.87 21.98
N GLY A 140 -2.64 7.87 22.33
CA GLY A 140 -1.91 8.72 21.38
C GLY A 140 -0.56 8.08 20.96
N LEU A 141 0.02 8.61 19.87
CA LEU A 141 1.35 8.19 19.42
C LEU A 141 2.42 8.64 20.41
N GLU A 142 3.17 7.70 20.96
CA GLU A 142 4.32 7.98 21.83
C GLU A 142 5.60 8.02 20.97
N LEU A 143 6.01 9.22 20.54
CA LEU A 143 7.13 9.40 19.62
C LEU A 143 8.44 8.84 20.17
N ALA A 144 8.68 8.99 21.49
CA ALA A 144 9.87 8.45 22.12
C ALA A 144 9.90 6.91 22.14
N ALA A 145 8.71 6.26 22.20
CA ALA A 145 8.62 4.80 22.09
C ALA A 145 8.87 4.34 20.65
N ILE A 146 8.38 5.11 19.66
CA ILE A 146 8.64 4.83 18.24
C ILE A 146 10.14 4.96 17.94
N GLU A 147 10.79 6.02 18.42
CA GLU A 147 12.23 6.25 18.25
C GLU A 147 13.07 5.08 18.80
N LYS A 148 12.70 4.56 19.97
CA LYS A 148 13.37 3.37 20.55
C LYS A 148 13.12 2.08 19.77
N ALA A 149 11.98 1.99 19.10
CA ALA A 149 11.61 0.82 18.32
C ALA A 149 12.24 0.81 16.93
N VAL A 150 12.53 1.96 16.34
CA VAL A 150 13.15 2.08 15.02
C VAL A 150 14.64 1.74 15.07
N ASP A 151 15.12 1.02 14.05
CA ASP A 151 16.55 0.79 13.82
C ASP A 151 16.87 0.87 12.30
N ALA A 152 18.11 0.57 11.93
CA ALA A 152 18.58 0.65 10.54
C ALA A 152 17.84 -0.30 9.57
N ASN A 153 17.18 -1.34 10.09
CA ASN A 153 16.43 -2.33 9.32
C ASN A 153 14.92 -2.04 9.31
N THR A 154 14.48 -0.96 9.94
CA THR A 154 13.06 -0.58 9.94
C THR A 154 12.67 0.00 8.58
N LYS A 155 11.69 -0.62 7.91
CA LYS A 155 11.20 -0.20 6.59
C LYS A 155 9.86 0.52 6.63
N MET A 156 9.02 0.21 7.62
CA MET A 156 7.71 0.82 7.75
C MET A 156 7.34 1.07 9.21
N ILE A 157 6.58 2.14 9.43
CA ILE A 157 5.91 2.44 10.69
C ILE A 157 4.43 2.53 10.39
N PHE A 158 3.63 1.65 11.00
CA PHE A 158 2.18 1.62 10.82
C PHE A 158 1.47 2.47 11.86
N VAL A 159 0.61 3.36 11.39
CA VAL A 159 -0.25 4.23 12.20
C VAL A 159 -1.70 3.99 11.77
N CYS A 160 -2.54 3.48 12.67
CA CYS A 160 -3.97 3.31 12.44
C CYS A 160 -4.72 4.54 12.93
N SER A 161 -5.50 5.20 12.07
CA SER A 161 -6.24 6.43 12.42
C SER A 161 -7.49 6.61 11.55
N PRO A 162 -8.71 6.40 12.07
CA PRO A 162 -9.05 6.07 13.47
C PRO A 162 -8.49 4.73 13.92
N ASN A 163 -7.95 4.65 15.14
CA ASN A 163 -7.30 3.43 15.62
C ASN A 163 -8.32 2.33 15.96
N ASN A 164 -8.00 1.11 15.60
CA ASN A 164 -8.73 -0.10 16.01
C ASN A 164 -7.88 -0.85 17.06
N PRO A 165 -8.38 -1.10 18.31
CA PRO A 165 -9.78 -1.02 18.75
C PRO A 165 -10.16 0.26 19.53
N THR A 166 -9.28 1.24 19.68
CA THR A 166 -9.47 2.36 20.61
C THR A 166 -10.36 3.49 20.08
N ALA A 167 -10.63 3.47 18.75
CA ALA A 167 -11.53 4.37 18.02
C ALA A 167 -11.15 5.88 18.05
N ASN A 168 -9.96 6.22 18.55
CA ASN A 168 -9.46 7.59 18.53
C ASN A 168 -8.74 7.93 17.22
N ILE A 169 -8.77 9.19 16.83
CA ILE A 169 -7.99 9.73 15.73
C ILE A 169 -6.61 10.11 16.27
N MET A 170 -5.56 9.75 15.55
CA MET A 170 -4.20 10.12 15.89
C MET A 170 -3.95 11.59 15.60
N ASP A 171 -3.11 12.22 16.39
CA ASP A 171 -2.73 13.63 16.20
C ASP A 171 -1.98 13.81 14.87
N ALA A 172 -2.51 14.66 14.00
CA ALA A 172 -1.93 14.94 12.69
C ALA A 172 -0.52 15.54 12.78
N GLY A 173 -0.25 16.35 13.82
CA GLY A 173 1.07 16.93 14.05
C GLY A 173 2.09 15.85 14.45
N ALA A 174 1.68 14.82 15.20
CA ALA A 174 2.54 13.69 15.51
C ALA A 174 2.84 12.85 14.25
N ILE A 175 1.84 12.60 13.39
CA ILE A 175 2.05 11.90 12.12
C ILE A 175 2.99 12.70 11.21
N GLN A 176 2.80 14.02 11.11
CA GLN A 176 3.69 14.88 10.33
C GLN A 176 5.13 14.82 10.84
N LYS A 177 5.35 14.85 12.15
CA LYS A 177 6.68 14.70 12.74
C LYS A 177 7.32 13.34 12.41
N LEU A 178 6.56 12.25 12.40
CA LEU A 178 7.07 10.96 11.96
C LEU A 178 7.53 11.01 10.50
N CYS A 179 6.75 11.64 9.61
CA CYS A 179 7.14 11.83 8.22
C CYS A 179 8.44 12.65 8.10
N GLU A 180 8.59 13.74 8.87
CA GLU A 180 9.79 14.57 8.86
C GLU A 180 11.03 13.83 9.38
N ILE A 181 10.89 13.09 10.49
CA ILE A 181 12.01 12.37 11.12
C ILE A 181 12.48 11.19 10.28
N TYR A 182 11.54 10.44 9.70
CA TYR A 182 11.83 9.17 9.04
C TYR A 182 11.72 9.24 7.50
N ALA A 183 11.63 10.45 6.91
CA ALA A 183 11.50 10.66 5.47
C ALA A 183 12.47 9.81 4.63
N ASP A 184 13.72 9.67 5.08
CA ASP A 184 14.77 8.94 4.37
C ASP A 184 15.00 7.51 4.91
N ALA A 185 14.32 7.12 5.99
CA ALA A 185 14.57 5.85 6.67
C ALA A 185 13.44 4.83 6.53
N ALA A 186 12.19 5.21 6.77
CA ALA A 186 11.04 4.31 6.79
C ALA A 186 9.81 4.93 6.11
N LEU A 187 8.93 4.10 5.57
CA LEU A 187 7.62 4.54 5.10
C LEU A 187 6.69 4.73 6.31
N ILE A 188 6.00 5.85 6.36
CA ILE A 188 4.89 6.03 7.30
C ILE A 188 3.62 5.59 6.60
N VAL A 189 3.04 4.50 7.08
CA VAL A 189 1.81 3.92 6.53
C VAL A 189 0.66 4.31 7.44
N VAL A 190 -0.17 5.24 7.00
CA VAL A 190 -1.38 5.66 7.72
C VAL A 190 -2.57 4.86 7.19
N ASP A 191 -3.15 4.04 8.05
CA ASP A 191 -4.34 3.24 7.75
C ASP A 191 -5.58 3.99 8.22
N GLU A 192 -6.37 4.47 7.26
CA GLU A 192 -7.59 5.25 7.49
C GLU A 192 -8.86 4.44 7.21
N THR A 193 -8.78 3.12 7.31
CA THR A 193 -9.92 2.21 7.07
C THR A 193 -11.08 2.42 8.05
#